data_329cf54d9b13713ef1504a7e781cb1ea
#
_entry.id   329cf54d9b13713ef1504a7e781cb1ea
#
_cell.length_a   1.000
_cell.length_b   1.000
_cell.length_c   1.000
_cell.angle_alpha   90.00
_cell.angle_beta   90.00
_cell.angle_gamma   90.00
#
_symmetry.space_group_name_H-M   'P 1'
#
loop_
_entity.id
_entity.type
_entity.pdbx_description
1 polymer ?
#
loop_
_entity_poly.entity_id
_entity_poly.type
_entity_poly.pdbx_seq_one_letter_code
_entity_poly.pdbx_strand_id
1 'polypeptide(L)'
;FFEGKGIEAGFNGVKGNVCYIHSTYLDNKDNLSESFLERVEAIKHTNFKKYNQKLLGQWLDRAEGVVFDNWSIGEFNPDELQTSCGMDFGFSIDPDSLTEVAIDKKHKKIYLKEHIYRNGLKSQELAQIVLDKVNDKLIIADSAEPRLIADLKHLGVNIKPVKKGTIESGITRMQDYHLVVSPESTNIAKELNNYIYASKSSKLYVDNYNHAIDGIRYNIIYHLDNPNAGKYYVQ
;
A
#
# COMPACT_ATOMS: atom_id res chain seq x y z
N PHE A 1 15.38 5.24 1.90
CA PHE A 1 16.70 5.83 1.64
C PHE A 1 17.73 5.37 2.67
N PHE A 2 17.44 5.50 3.98
CA PHE A 2 18.39 5.18 5.06
C PHE A 2 18.60 3.67 5.23
N GLU A 3 17.52 2.89 5.28
CA GLU A 3 17.58 1.42 5.40
C GLU A 3 18.34 0.78 4.24
N GLY A 4 18.11 1.22 3.01
CA GLY A 4 18.84 0.75 1.82
C GLY A 4 20.35 1.05 1.86
N LYS A 5 20.80 1.89 2.81
CA LYS A 5 22.22 2.17 3.09
C LYS A 5 22.72 1.52 4.38
N GLY A 6 21.91 0.70 5.03
CA GLY A 6 22.23 0.06 6.30
C GLY A 6 22.46 1.06 7.43
N ILE A 7 21.66 2.14 7.45
CA ILE A 7 21.68 3.16 8.51
C ILE A 7 20.52 2.88 9.45
N GLU A 8 20.83 2.67 10.72
CA GLU A 8 19.84 2.50 11.78
C GLU A 8 19.43 3.85 12.39
N ALA A 9 18.23 3.91 12.97
CA ALA A 9 17.78 5.08 13.69
C ALA A 9 18.74 5.41 14.85
N GLY A 10 19.11 6.69 15.01
CA GLY A 10 20.06 7.12 16.03
C GLY A 10 21.54 7.04 15.62
N PHE A 11 21.86 6.58 14.42
CA PHE A 11 23.23 6.53 13.92
C PHE A 11 23.80 7.94 13.75
N ASN A 12 25.02 8.16 14.26
CA ASN A 12 25.82 9.35 14.03
C ASN A 12 27.16 8.94 13.43
N GLY A 13 27.51 9.51 12.27
CA GLY A 13 28.76 9.18 11.59
C GLY A 13 28.72 9.39 10.09
N VAL A 14 29.77 8.93 9.42
CA VAL A 14 29.93 9.04 7.96
C VAL A 14 29.87 7.66 7.33
N LYS A 15 29.04 7.49 6.30
CA LYS A 15 29.04 6.33 5.42
C LYS A 15 29.16 6.77 3.98
N GLY A 16 30.25 6.38 3.32
CA GLY A 16 30.61 6.85 2.00
C GLY A 16 30.89 8.37 2.04
N ASN A 17 30.21 9.11 1.19
CA ASN A 17 30.30 10.58 1.10
C ASN A 17 29.14 11.32 1.80
N VAL A 18 28.40 10.63 2.67
CA VAL A 18 27.25 11.20 3.40
C VAL A 18 27.54 11.19 4.89
N CYS A 19 27.38 12.36 5.53
CA CYS A 19 27.38 12.50 6.98
C CYS A 19 25.96 12.42 7.51
N TYR A 20 25.73 11.55 8.49
CA TYR A 20 24.45 11.37 9.18
C TYR A 20 24.56 11.95 10.59
N ILE A 21 23.64 12.81 10.94
CA ILE A 21 23.55 13.42 12.26
C ILE A 21 22.16 13.15 12.81
N HIS A 22 22.12 12.46 13.96
CA HIS A 22 20.91 12.27 14.75
C HIS A 22 21.04 13.14 16.00
N SER A 23 20.06 14.03 16.23
CA SER A 23 19.98 14.84 17.42
C SER A 23 18.58 14.85 17.99
N THR A 24 18.48 14.99 19.30
CA THR A 24 17.24 14.99 20.06
C THR A 24 17.17 16.25 20.95
N TYR A 25 16.03 16.50 21.57
CA TYR A 25 15.95 17.58 22.57
C TYR A 25 16.88 17.34 23.78
N LEU A 26 17.26 16.09 24.04
CA LEU A 26 18.17 15.75 25.16
C LEU A 26 19.58 16.29 24.95
N ASP A 27 20.03 16.40 23.70
CA ASP A 27 21.35 16.92 23.35
C ASP A 27 21.48 18.42 23.59
N ASN A 28 20.35 19.12 23.78
CA ASN A 28 20.31 20.57 24.08
C ASN A 28 19.42 20.90 25.28
N LYS A 29 19.17 19.94 26.17
CA LYS A 29 18.21 20.04 27.26
C LYS A 29 18.46 21.24 28.17
N ASP A 30 19.71 21.53 28.48
CA ASP A 30 20.12 22.58 29.40
C ASP A 30 19.84 24.01 28.87
N ASN A 31 19.61 24.14 27.56
CA ASN A 31 19.26 25.42 26.93
C ASN A 31 17.77 25.55 26.64
N LEU A 32 16.94 24.58 27.06
CA LEU A 32 15.50 24.60 26.83
C LEU A 32 14.77 25.19 28.03
N SER A 33 13.68 25.93 27.75
CA SER A 33 12.87 26.52 28.82
C SER A 33 12.12 25.44 29.63
N GLU A 34 11.86 25.69 30.88
CA GLU A 34 11.05 24.81 31.75
C GLU A 34 9.70 24.54 31.14
N SER A 35 9.01 25.54 30.58
CA SER A 35 7.72 25.39 29.93
C SER A 35 7.76 24.50 28.68
N PHE A 36 8.91 24.43 28.00
CA PHE A 36 9.09 23.48 26.90
C PHE A 36 9.26 22.07 27.45
N LEU A 37 10.05 21.87 28.48
CA LEU A 37 10.28 20.56 29.10
C LEU A 37 9.01 19.99 29.73
N GLU A 38 8.17 20.81 30.36
CA GLU A 38 6.84 20.39 30.82
C GLU A 38 5.95 19.89 29.71
N ARG A 39 5.95 20.60 28.56
CA ARG A 39 5.19 20.14 27.35
C ARG A 39 5.74 18.84 26.79
N VAL A 40 7.05 18.65 26.80
CA VAL A 40 7.70 17.40 26.40
C VAL A 40 7.23 16.25 27.28
N GLU A 41 7.22 16.45 28.60
CA GLU A 41 6.78 15.43 29.55
C GLU A 41 5.28 15.11 29.37
N ALA A 42 4.44 16.12 29.16
CA ALA A 42 3.04 15.92 28.85
C ALA A 42 2.83 15.10 27.56
N ILE A 43 3.61 15.39 26.50
CA ILE A 43 3.55 14.61 25.25
C ILE A 43 4.00 13.16 25.48
N LYS A 44 5.04 12.94 26.26
CA LYS A 44 5.56 11.60 26.60
C LYS A 44 4.50 10.73 27.27
N HIS A 45 3.69 11.30 28.16
CA HIS A 45 2.61 10.59 28.84
C HIS A 45 1.33 10.46 28.01
N THR A 46 1.00 11.43 27.17
CA THR A 46 -0.26 11.45 26.41
C THR A 46 -0.15 10.85 25.01
N ASN A 47 1.04 10.95 24.38
CA ASN A 47 1.28 10.43 23.02
C ASN A 47 2.72 9.99 22.85
N PHE A 48 3.03 8.79 23.33
CA PHE A 48 4.38 8.22 23.31
C PHE A 48 4.95 8.08 21.90
N LYS A 49 4.11 7.78 20.88
CA LYS A 49 4.56 7.74 19.48
C LYS A 49 5.05 9.10 19.01
N LYS A 50 4.30 10.16 19.30
CA LYS A 50 4.69 11.54 18.98
C LYS A 50 5.95 11.97 19.71
N TYR A 51 6.10 11.57 20.98
CA TYR A 51 7.32 11.80 21.76
C TYR A 51 8.53 11.17 21.07
N ASN A 52 8.45 9.88 20.72
CA ASN A 52 9.54 9.18 20.06
C ASN A 52 9.91 9.81 18.72
N GLN A 53 8.93 10.12 17.87
CA GLN A 53 9.17 10.68 16.55
C GLN A 53 9.69 12.12 16.60
N LYS A 54 8.98 13.01 17.31
CA LYS A 54 9.22 14.46 17.22
C LYS A 54 10.34 14.94 18.15
N LEU A 55 10.56 14.23 19.23
CA LEU A 55 11.47 14.65 20.29
C LEU A 55 12.71 13.77 20.43
N LEU A 56 12.58 12.46 20.14
CA LEU A 56 13.71 11.54 20.12
C LEU A 56 14.20 11.21 18.70
N GLY A 57 13.59 11.79 17.64
CA GLY A 57 14.00 11.60 16.25
C GLY A 57 13.91 10.16 15.76
N GLN A 58 13.07 9.32 16.40
CA GLN A 58 12.83 7.96 15.93
C GLN A 58 11.99 7.98 14.67
N TRP A 59 12.24 7.02 13.79
CA TRP A 59 11.43 6.84 12.61
C TRP A 59 10.09 6.19 12.97
N LEU A 60 9.03 6.67 12.36
CA LEU A 60 7.75 5.98 12.45
C LEU A 60 7.66 4.92 11.35
N ASP A 61 7.26 3.72 11.74
CA ASP A 61 6.91 2.68 10.78
C ASP A 61 5.64 3.03 10.00
N ARG A 62 4.79 3.89 10.57
CA ARG A 62 3.52 4.32 9.97
C ARG A 62 3.28 5.82 10.15
N ALA A 63 2.68 6.47 9.16
CA ALA A 63 2.23 7.86 9.27
C ALA A 63 1.12 8.02 10.32
N GLU A 64 0.94 9.24 10.87
CA GLU A 64 -0.22 9.54 11.71
C GLU A 64 -1.49 9.61 10.84
N GLY A 65 -2.58 8.97 11.30
CA GLY A 65 -3.86 9.00 10.60
C GLY A 65 -3.91 8.09 9.37
N VAL A 66 -3.13 7.00 9.39
CA VAL A 66 -3.22 5.97 8.34
C VAL A 66 -4.62 5.38 8.25
N VAL A 67 -5.01 5.04 7.03
CA VAL A 67 -6.31 4.43 6.73
C VAL A 67 -6.33 2.96 7.15
N PHE A 68 -5.18 2.27 7.03
CA PHE A 68 -5.07 0.84 7.31
C PHE A 68 -4.13 0.57 8.48
N ASP A 69 -4.66 0.01 9.56
CA ASP A 69 -3.92 -0.52 10.71
C ASP A 69 -4.08 -2.04 10.87
N ASN A 70 -4.95 -2.63 10.05
CA ASN A 70 -5.41 -4.03 10.06
C ASN A 70 -4.56 -4.93 9.14
N TRP A 71 -3.25 -4.78 9.11
CA TRP A 71 -2.39 -5.58 8.25
C TRP A 71 -1.09 -6.07 8.92
N SER A 72 -0.49 -7.11 8.35
CA SER A 72 0.81 -7.66 8.77
C SER A 72 1.57 -8.24 7.59
N ILE A 73 2.88 -8.37 7.74
CA ILE A 73 3.70 -9.17 6.82
C ILE A 73 3.44 -10.66 7.11
N GLY A 74 3.30 -11.46 6.06
CA GLY A 74 3.11 -12.91 6.17
C GLY A 74 3.21 -13.58 4.81
N GLU A 75 3.38 -14.90 4.81
CA GLU A 75 3.49 -15.67 3.58
C GLU A 75 2.21 -15.57 2.74
N PHE A 76 2.41 -15.41 1.42
CA PHE A 76 1.32 -15.52 0.46
C PHE A 76 1.06 -17.00 0.20
N ASN A 77 0.13 -17.58 0.95
CA ASN A 77 -0.25 -18.98 0.82
C ASN A 77 -1.74 -19.11 0.48
N PRO A 78 -2.10 -19.06 -0.81
CA PRO A 78 -3.48 -19.13 -1.29
C PRO A 78 -3.99 -20.55 -1.51
N ASP A 79 -3.30 -21.62 -1.07
CA ASP A 79 -3.38 -23.02 -1.50
C ASP A 79 -4.78 -23.57 -1.84
N GLU A 80 -5.82 -23.09 -1.18
CA GLU A 80 -7.21 -23.48 -1.45
C GLU A 80 -8.09 -22.29 -1.90
N LEU A 81 -7.51 -21.11 -2.08
CA LEU A 81 -8.24 -19.89 -2.41
C LEU A 81 -8.12 -19.56 -3.90
N GLN A 82 -9.22 -19.15 -4.50
CA GLN A 82 -9.17 -18.58 -5.83
C GLN A 82 -8.42 -17.25 -5.80
N THR A 83 -7.38 -17.13 -6.64
CA THR A 83 -6.62 -15.89 -6.80
C THR A 83 -7.03 -15.14 -8.07
N SER A 84 -6.91 -13.84 -8.03
CA SER A 84 -7.07 -12.93 -9.16
C SER A 84 -6.21 -11.69 -8.91
N CYS A 85 -6.07 -10.82 -9.90
CA CYS A 85 -5.21 -9.66 -9.74
C CYS A 85 -6.02 -8.36 -9.79
N GLY A 86 -5.58 -7.36 -9.03
CA GLY A 86 -6.02 -5.99 -9.15
C GLY A 86 -4.96 -5.16 -9.84
N MET A 87 -5.37 -4.29 -10.76
CA MET A 87 -4.45 -3.44 -11.52
C MET A 87 -4.90 -1.99 -11.51
N ASP A 88 -3.95 -1.11 -11.20
CA ASP A 88 -4.08 0.32 -11.40
C ASP A 88 -3.06 0.77 -12.44
N PHE A 89 -3.50 1.62 -13.38
CA PHE A 89 -2.66 2.09 -14.47
C PHE A 89 -1.99 3.41 -14.10
N GLY A 90 -0.68 3.43 -14.17
CA GLY A 90 0.09 4.65 -14.00
C GLY A 90 0.05 5.55 -15.23
N PHE A 91 0.15 6.84 -15.00
CA PHE A 91 0.31 7.82 -16.06
C PHE A 91 1.56 8.67 -15.82
N SER A 92 2.46 8.73 -16.82
CA SER A 92 3.68 9.54 -16.78
C SER A 92 4.63 9.21 -15.62
N ILE A 93 4.40 9.77 -14.45
CA ILE A 93 5.25 9.62 -13.25
C ILE A 93 4.72 8.57 -12.27
N ASP A 94 3.45 8.20 -12.40
CA ASP A 94 2.81 7.23 -11.52
C ASP A 94 3.10 5.80 -12.00
N PRO A 95 3.25 4.85 -11.06
CA PRO A 95 3.53 3.47 -11.42
C PRO A 95 2.28 2.71 -11.88
N ASP A 96 2.44 1.86 -12.90
CA ASP A 96 1.54 0.73 -13.10
C ASP A 96 1.70 -0.22 -11.91
N SER A 97 0.60 -0.61 -11.29
CA SER A 97 0.60 -1.57 -10.19
C SER A 97 -0.21 -2.82 -10.53
N LEU A 98 0.34 -4.00 -10.24
CA LEU A 98 -0.35 -5.29 -10.35
C LEU A 98 -0.17 -6.07 -9.06
N THR A 99 -1.26 -6.31 -8.36
CA THR A 99 -1.29 -7.04 -7.09
C THR A 99 -2.15 -8.28 -7.21
N GLU A 100 -1.60 -9.45 -6.90
CA GLU A 100 -2.37 -10.67 -6.74
C GLU A 100 -3.07 -10.69 -5.39
N VAL A 101 -4.33 -11.08 -5.41
CA VAL A 101 -5.25 -11.03 -4.28
C VAL A 101 -5.92 -12.38 -4.08
N ALA A 102 -5.89 -12.90 -2.86
CA ALA A 102 -6.67 -14.06 -2.45
C ALA A 102 -7.56 -13.69 -1.25
N ILE A 103 -8.86 -13.98 -1.31
CA ILE A 103 -9.83 -13.56 -0.30
C ILE A 103 -10.32 -14.78 0.49
N ASP A 104 -9.91 -14.87 1.75
CA ASP A 104 -10.42 -15.83 2.71
C ASP A 104 -11.61 -15.23 3.49
N LYS A 105 -12.82 -15.48 2.98
CA LYS A 105 -14.05 -15.00 3.58
C LYS A 105 -14.34 -15.64 4.94
N LYS A 106 -13.87 -16.87 5.16
CA LYS A 106 -14.09 -17.64 6.39
C LYS A 106 -13.30 -17.07 7.56
N HIS A 107 -12.02 -16.78 7.33
CA HIS A 107 -11.11 -16.28 8.38
C HIS A 107 -10.93 -14.77 8.33
N LYS A 108 -11.68 -14.06 7.46
CA LYS A 108 -11.60 -12.61 7.30
C LYS A 108 -10.16 -12.12 7.02
N LYS A 109 -9.49 -12.78 6.08
CA LYS A 109 -8.14 -12.43 5.63
C LYS A 109 -8.10 -12.15 4.14
N ILE A 110 -7.26 -11.23 3.73
CA ILE A 110 -6.93 -10.98 2.34
C ILE A 110 -5.41 -11.07 2.21
N TYR A 111 -4.95 -11.98 1.36
CA TYR A 111 -3.53 -12.16 1.06
C TYR A 111 -3.18 -11.34 -0.18
N LEU A 112 -2.06 -10.61 -0.10
CA LEU A 112 -1.61 -9.65 -1.11
C LEU A 112 -0.18 -9.96 -1.53
N LYS A 113 0.05 -10.04 -2.86
CA LYS A 113 1.38 -10.21 -3.45
C LYS A 113 1.57 -9.25 -4.62
N GLU A 114 2.58 -8.42 -4.53
CA GLU A 114 2.97 -7.47 -5.56
C GLU A 114 3.68 -8.19 -6.72
N HIS A 115 3.27 -7.93 -7.94
CA HIS A 115 3.92 -8.43 -9.15
C HIS A 115 4.55 -7.32 -9.97
N ILE A 116 3.89 -6.16 -10.04
CA ILE A 116 4.36 -4.98 -10.77
C ILE A 116 4.13 -3.75 -9.90
N TYR A 117 5.15 -2.90 -9.83
CA TYR A 117 5.06 -1.54 -9.32
C TYR A 117 6.13 -0.72 -10.03
N ARG A 118 5.82 -0.21 -11.22
CA ARG A 118 6.82 0.37 -12.13
C ARG A 118 6.21 1.42 -13.05
N ASN A 119 6.94 2.53 -13.25
CA ASN A 119 6.55 3.64 -14.11
C ASN A 119 6.97 3.40 -15.56
N GLY A 120 6.24 4.03 -16.48
CA GLY A 120 6.65 4.22 -17.86
C GLY A 120 6.64 2.98 -18.73
N LEU A 121 5.84 1.97 -18.41
CA LEU A 121 5.66 0.78 -19.21
C LEU A 121 4.80 1.09 -20.46
N LYS A 122 5.24 0.60 -21.62
CA LYS A 122 4.43 0.63 -22.84
C LYS A 122 3.46 -0.56 -22.84
N SER A 123 2.31 -0.44 -23.51
CA SER A 123 1.26 -1.48 -23.53
C SER A 123 1.78 -2.87 -23.86
N GLN A 124 2.69 -2.99 -24.84
CA GLN A 124 3.29 -4.28 -25.21
C GLN A 124 4.21 -4.86 -24.14
N GLU A 125 5.06 -3.99 -23.52
CA GLU A 125 5.95 -4.39 -22.44
C GLU A 125 5.14 -4.79 -21.21
N LEU A 126 4.11 -4.00 -20.86
CA LEU A 126 3.20 -4.29 -19.76
C LEU A 126 2.48 -5.64 -19.96
N ALA A 127 1.93 -5.88 -21.17
CA ALA A 127 1.26 -7.15 -21.48
C ALA A 127 2.22 -8.34 -21.30
N GLN A 128 3.46 -8.24 -21.82
CA GLN A 128 4.44 -9.31 -21.69
C GLN A 128 4.78 -9.59 -20.23
N ILE A 129 5.05 -8.55 -19.44
CA ILE A 129 5.37 -8.71 -18.00
C ILE A 129 4.18 -9.33 -17.26
N VAL A 130 2.96 -8.90 -17.54
CA VAL A 130 1.73 -9.44 -16.94
C VAL A 130 1.59 -10.93 -17.25
N LEU A 131 1.72 -11.32 -18.51
CA LEU A 131 1.61 -12.73 -18.92
C LEU A 131 2.71 -13.59 -18.27
N ASP A 132 3.92 -13.09 -18.20
CA ASP A 132 5.04 -13.80 -17.56
C ASP A 132 4.85 -13.97 -16.04
N LYS A 133 4.20 -13.02 -15.37
CA LYS A 133 4.04 -13.02 -13.91
C LYS A 133 2.81 -13.76 -13.43
N VAL A 134 1.67 -13.60 -14.12
CA VAL A 134 0.38 -14.09 -13.63
C VAL A 134 -0.38 -14.96 -14.65
N ASN A 135 0.21 -15.17 -15.83
CA ASN A 135 -0.33 -16.01 -16.89
C ASN A 135 -1.77 -15.59 -17.25
N ASP A 136 -2.72 -16.52 -17.19
CA ASP A 136 -4.13 -16.36 -17.56
C ASP A 136 -5.03 -15.88 -16.41
N LYS A 137 -4.46 -15.54 -15.25
CA LYS A 137 -5.25 -15.05 -14.09
C LYS A 137 -6.11 -13.86 -14.47
N LEU A 138 -7.33 -13.85 -13.94
CA LEU A 138 -8.23 -12.73 -14.13
C LEU A 138 -7.67 -11.46 -13.47
N ILE A 139 -7.59 -10.38 -14.24
CA ILE A 139 -7.17 -9.06 -13.77
C ILE A 139 -8.37 -8.13 -13.76
N ILE A 140 -8.59 -7.45 -12.65
CA ILE A 140 -9.59 -6.40 -12.52
C ILE A 140 -8.85 -5.07 -12.49
N ALA A 141 -9.12 -4.23 -13.49
CA ALA A 141 -8.39 -2.97 -13.68
C ALA A 141 -9.30 -1.74 -13.59
N ASP A 142 -8.67 -0.59 -13.44
CA ASP A 142 -9.36 0.69 -13.52
C ASP A 142 -10.13 0.81 -14.86
N SER A 143 -11.39 1.18 -14.77
CA SER A 143 -12.25 1.40 -15.94
C SER A 143 -12.03 2.76 -16.63
N ALA A 144 -11.19 3.63 -16.11
CA ALA A 144 -10.88 4.95 -16.69
C ALA A 144 -10.03 4.84 -17.96
N GLU A 145 -9.31 3.72 -18.15
CA GLU A 145 -8.42 3.49 -19.30
C GLU A 145 -8.94 2.39 -20.27
N PRO A 146 -10.11 2.60 -20.93
CA PRO A 146 -10.73 1.57 -21.74
C PRO A 146 -9.92 1.18 -22.99
N ARG A 147 -9.09 2.10 -23.51
CA ARG A 147 -8.21 1.82 -24.65
C ARG A 147 -7.08 0.89 -24.24
N LEU A 148 -6.42 1.16 -23.14
CA LEU A 148 -5.33 0.31 -22.64
C LEU A 148 -5.85 -1.08 -22.27
N ILE A 149 -7.04 -1.18 -21.67
CA ILE A 149 -7.70 -2.47 -21.41
C ILE A 149 -7.97 -3.24 -22.73
N ALA A 150 -8.41 -2.55 -23.79
CA ALA A 150 -8.65 -3.19 -25.09
C ALA A 150 -7.33 -3.68 -25.72
N ASP A 151 -6.28 -2.87 -25.66
CA ASP A 151 -4.94 -3.23 -26.15
C ASP A 151 -4.38 -4.45 -25.40
N LEU A 152 -4.44 -4.46 -24.07
CA LEU A 152 -3.99 -5.58 -23.24
C LEU A 152 -4.77 -6.87 -23.54
N LYS A 153 -6.10 -6.78 -23.73
CA LYS A 153 -6.91 -7.93 -24.18
C LYS A 153 -6.48 -8.47 -25.53
N HIS A 154 -6.23 -7.58 -26.48
CA HIS A 154 -5.75 -7.96 -27.80
C HIS A 154 -4.40 -8.67 -27.75
N LEU A 155 -3.55 -8.30 -26.77
CA LEU A 155 -2.26 -8.93 -26.49
C LEU A 155 -2.38 -10.21 -25.64
N GLY A 156 -3.59 -10.69 -25.35
CA GLY A 156 -3.85 -11.98 -24.68
C GLY A 156 -4.03 -11.90 -23.16
N VAL A 157 -4.04 -10.71 -22.56
CA VAL A 157 -4.22 -10.54 -21.13
C VAL A 157 -5.69 -10.73 -20.74
N ASN A 158 -5.97 -11.58 -19.75
CA ASN A 158 -7.31 -11.79 -19.21
C ASN A 158 -7.71 -10.68 -18.25
N ILE A 159 -8.14 -9.54 -18.78
CA ILE A 159 -8.40 -8.32 -18.02
C ILE A 159 -9.83 -7.83 -18.19
N LYS A 160 -10.43 -7.32 -17.11
CA LYS A 160 -11.77 -6.73 -17.10
C LYS A 160 -11.77 -5.38 -16.38
N PRO A 161 -12.55 -4.40 -16.87
CA PRO A 161 -12.74 -3.15 -16.13
C PRO A 161 -13.58 -3.40 -14.87
N VAL A 162 -13.23 -2.71 -13.78
CA VAL A 162 -14.06 -2.69 -12.58
C VAL A 162 -15.32 -1.84 -12.80
N LYS A 163 -16.45 -2.27 -12.25
CA LYS A 163 -17.58 -1.36 -12.03
C LYS A 163 -17.31 -0.60 -10.74
N LYS A 164 -16.81 0.64 -10.86
CA LYS A 164 -16.40 1.44 -9.70
C LYS A 164 -17.58 1.71 -8.74
N GLY A 165 -17.36 1.44 -7.46
CA GLY A 165 -18.12 2.03 -6.35
C GLY A 165 -17.44 3.31 -5.85
N THR A 166 -17.87 3.81 -4.70
CA THR A 166 -17.15 4.92 -4.03
C THR A 166 -15.82 4.42 -3.46
N ILE A 167 -14.81 5.31 -3.37
CA ILE A 167 -13.53 4.99 -2.72
C ILE A 167 -13.79 4.53 -1.28
N GLU A 168 -14.64 5.25 -0.55
CA GLU A 168 -15.01 4.93 0.84
C GLU A 168 -15.57 3.50 0.98
N SER A 169 -16.48 3.08 0.09
CA SER A 169 -17.04 1.73 0.12
C SER A 169 -15.96 0.66 -0.04
N GLY A 170 -15.05 0.84 -0.99
CA GLY A 170 -13.96 -0.10 -1.21
C GLY A 170 -12.96 -0.15 -0.05
N ILE A 171 -12.59 1.00 0.52
CA ILE A 171 -11.73 1.09 1.69
C ILE A 171 -12.37 0.39 2.90
N THR A 172 -13.66 0.64 3.16
CA THR A 172 -14.40 -0.04 4.24
C THR A 172 -14.38 -1.56 4.05
N ARG A 173 -14.56 -2.06 2.81
CA ARG A 173 -14.44 -3.51 2.53
C ARG A 173 -13.05 -4.06 2.86
N MET A 174 -11.99 -3.32 2.54
CA MET A 174 -10.62 -3.71 2.90
C MET A 174 -10.41 -3.72 4.42
N GLN A 175 -10.97 -2.75 5.13
CA GLN A 175 -10.90 -2.67 6.59
C GLN A 175 -11.67 -3.78 7.33
N ASP A 176 -12.69 -4.39 6.69
CA ASP A 176 -13.44 -5.53 7.23
C ASP A 176 -12.60 -6.83 7.29
N TYR A 177 -11.38 -6.84 6.74
CA TYR A 177 -10.49 -7.99 6.65
C TYR A 177 -9.13 -7.66 7.25
N HIS A 178 -8.40 -8.66 7.71
CA HIS A 178 -6.96 -8.52 8.00
C HIS A 178 -6.16 -8.73 6.73
N LEU A 179 -5.35 -7.75 6.34
CA LEU A 179 -4.52 -7.82 5.14
C LEU A 179 -3.19 -8.49 5.47
N VAL A 180 -2.85 -9.56 4.74
CA VAL A 180 -1.57 -10.26 4.86
C VAL A 180 -0.74 -9.94 3.62
N VAL A 181 0.33 -9.19 3.80
CA VAL A 181 1.19 -8.70 2.72
C VAL A 181 2.43 -9.59 2.64
N SER A 182 2.73 -10.13 1.45
CA SER A 182 3.92 -10.96 1.28
C SER A 182 5.21 -10.16 1.54
N PRO A 183 6.28 -10.78 2.09
CA PRO A 183 7.49 -10.06 2.51
C PRO A 183 8.16 -9.26 1.38
N GLU A 184 8.09 -9.75 0.14
CA GLU A 184 8.64 -9.09 -1.05
C GLU A 184 7.81 -7.91 -1.56
N SER A 185 6.56 -7.73 -1.09
CA SER A 185 5.62 -6.69 -1.52
C SER A 185 5.86 -5.36 -0.82
N THR A 186 7.05 -4.82 -1.00
CA THR A 186 7.53 -3.65 -0.25
C THR A 186 6.77 -2.37 -0.57
N ASN A 187 6.28 -2.20 -1.82
CA ASN A 187 5.50 -1.01 -2.19
C ASN A 187 4.10 -1.07 -1.60
N ILE A 188 3.45 -2.23 -1.54
CA ILE A 188 2.16 -2.40 -0.84
C ILE A 188 2.32 -2.02 0.64
N ALA A 189 3.35 -2.54 1.32
CA ALA A 189 3.62 -2.21 2.72
C ALA A 189 3.89 -0.71 2.92
N LYS A 190 4.63 -0.09 2.00
CA LYS A 190 4.88 1.36 1.99
C LYS A 190 3.59 2.16 1.84
N GLU A 191 2.72 1.79 0.90
CA GLU A 191 1.44 2.47 0.71
C GLU A 191 0.54 2.33 1.94
N LEU A 192 0.35 1.12 2.46
CA LEU A 192 -0.46 0.89 3.67
C LEU A 192 0.04 1.67 4.89
N ASN A 193 1.35 1.92 5.00
CA ASN A 193 1.94 2.74 6.06
C ASN A 193 1.78 4.24 5.86
N ASN A 194 1.51 4.72 4.64
CA ASN A 194 1.52 6.13 4.29
C ASN A 194 0.20 6.66 3.72
N TYR A 195 -0.76 5.79 3.38
CA TYR A 195 -2.08 6.20 2.92
C TYR A 195 -2.90 6.72 4.09
N ILE A 196 -3.20 8.01 4.08
CA ILE A 196 -3.78 8.73 5.22
C ILE A 196 -5.09 9.42 4.86
N TYR A 197 -5.92 9.69 5.86
CA TYR A 197 -7.05 10.61 5.72
C TYR A 197 -6.56 12.05 5.50
N ALA A 198 -7.21 12.79 4.61
CA ALA A 198 -6.86 14.19 4.32
C ALA A 198 -7.05 15.10 5.52
N SER A 199 -7.97 14.78 6.42
CA SER A 199 -8.12 15.43 7.73
C SER A 199 -8.74 14.47 8.73
N LYS A 200 -8.56 14.73 10.04
CA LYS A 200 -9.13 13.90 11.12
C LYS A 200 -10.68 13.85 11.13
N SER A 201 -11.32 14.82 10.48
CA SER A 201 -12.79 14.94 10.44
C SER A 201 -13.40 14.64 9.08
N SER A 202 -12.60 14.37 8.06
CA SER A 202 -13.08 14.08 6.70
C SER A 202 -12.89 12.61 6.35
N LYS A 203 -13.84 12.10 5.54
CA LYS A 203 -13.68 10.80 4.87
C LYS A 203 -12.99 10.94 3.51
N LEU A 204 -12.24 12.03 3.32
CA LEU A 204 -11.41 12.25 2.15
C LEU A 204 -10.03 11.67 2.41
N TYR A 205 -9.42 11.12 1.38
CA TYR A 205 -8.10 10.51 1.41
C TYR A 205 -7.11 11.40 0.68
N VAL A 206 -5.84 11.35 1.08
CA VAL A 206 -4.77 12.04 0.34
C VAL A 206 -4.52 11.24 -0.94
N ASP A 207 -4.45 11.94 -2.07
CA ASP A 207 -4.18 11.37 -3.39
C ASP A 207 -2.66 11.12 -3.54
N ASN A 208 -2.16 10.18 -2.76
CA ASN A 208 -0.77 9.72 -2.76
C ASN A 208 -0.68 8.37 -2.04
N TYR A 209 0.26 7.53 -2.41
CA TYR A 209 0.42 6.18 -1.86
C TYR A 209 -0.82 5.30 -2.04
N ASN A 210 -1.46 5.33 -3.21
CA ASN A 210 -2.75 4.69 -3.46
C ASN A 210 -2.77 3.75 -4.67
N HIS A 211 -1.70 3.64 -5.46
CA HIS A 211 -1.70 2.85 -6.71
C HIS A 211 -1.94 1.35 -6.48
N ALA A 212 -1.17 0.73 -5.59
CA ALA A 212 -1.42 -0.67 -5.24
C ALA A 212 -2.73 -0.83 -4.48
N ILE A 213 -3.04 0.10 -3.56
CA ILE A 213 -4.30 0.12 -2.79
C ILE A 213 -5.50 0.19 -3.73
N ASP A 214 -5.46 1.01 -4.77
CA ASP A 214 -6.55 1.15 -5.74
C ASP A 214 -6.73 -0.12 -6.58
N GLY A 215 -5.65 -0.72 -7.06
CA GLY A 215 -5.70 -2.02 -7.72
C GLY A 215 -6.32 -3.11 -6.82
N ILE A 216 -5.88 -3.20 -5.57
CA ILE A 216 -6.44 -4.12 -4.57
C ILE A 216 -7.94 -3.83 -4.36
N ARG A 217 -8.32 -2.58 -4.20
CA ARG A 217 -9.70 -2.13 -4.00
C ARG A 217 -10.60 -2.52 -5.17
N TYR A 218 -10.15 -2.39 -6.42
CA TYR A 218 -10.89 -2.81 -7.61
C TYR A 218 -11.17 -4.31 -7.58
N ASN A 219 -10.18 -5.10 -7.24
CA ASN A 219 -10.32 -6.56 -7.14
C ASN A 219 -11.31 -6.96 -6.04
N ILE A 220 -11.20 -6.36 -4.87
CA ILE A 220 -12.05 -6.63 -3.72
C ILE A 220 -13.52 -6.26 -4.00
N ILE A 221 -13.79 -5.10 -4.58
CA ILE A 221 -15.14 -4.67 -5.00
C ILE A 221 -15.71 -5.69 -5.99
N TYR A 222 -14.94 -6.10 -6.99
CA TYR A 222 -15.40 -7.07 -7.98
C TYR A 222 -15.85 -8.38 -7.36
N HIS A 223 -15.10 -8.92 -6.39
CA HIS A 223 -15.38 -10.23 -5.80
C HIS A 223 -16.35 -10.19 -4.61
N LEU A 224 -16.44 -9.10 -3.88
CA LEU A 224 -17.31 -9.01 -2.71
C LEU A 224 -18.69 -8.43 -3.06
N ASP A 225 -18.76 -7.50 -4.01
CA ASP A 225 -20.05 -6.92 -4.45
C ASP A 225 -20.73 -7.76 -5.52
N ASN A 226 -19.98 -8.71 -6.15
CA ASN A 226 -20.52 -9.69 -7.08
C ASN A 226 -20.26 -11.12 -6.56
N PRO A 227 -21.04 -11.64 -5.62
CA PRO A 227 -20.79 -12.92 -4.95
C PRO A 227 -20.77 -14.13 -5.90
N ASN A 228 -21.26 -13.96 -7.15
CA ASN A 228 -21.22 -14.96 -8.20
C ASN A 228 -20.12 -14.71 -9.25
N ALA A 229 -19.28 -13.67 -9.08
CA ALA A 229 -18.18 -13.42 -9.99
C ALA A 229 -17.23 -14.63 -10.05
N GLY A 230 -17.00 -15.15 -11.25
CA GLY A 230 -16.15 -16.32 -11.47
C GLY A 230 -16.77 -17.69 -11.19
N LYS A 231 -18.04 -17.76 -10.77
CA LYS A 231 -18.72 -19.06 -10.50
C LYS A 231 -19.42 -19.68 -11.70
N TYR A 232 -19.64 -18.91 -12.75
CA TYR A 232 -20.31 -19.37 -13.95
C TYR A 232 -19.38 -19.20 -15.15
N TYR A 233 -18.88 -20.32 -15.66
CA TYR A 233 -18.37 -20.40 -17.03
C TYR A 233 -19.57 -20.69 -17.93
N VAL A 234 -19.92 -19.76 -18.80
CA VAL A 234 -20.79 -20.09 -19.94
C VAL A 234 -19.88 -20.85 -20.90
N GLN A 235 -20.19 -22.13 -21.10
CA GLN A 235 -19.61 -22.96 -22.17
C GLN A 235 -20.03 -22.43 -23.52
#